data_2149f4fc568ce61d4d80af1edb2674d9
#
_entry.id   2149f4fc568ce61d4d80af1edb2674d9
#
_cell.length_a   1.000
_cell.length_b   1.000
_cell.length_c   1.000
_cell.angle_alpha   90.00
_cell.angle_beta   90.00
_cell.angle_gamma   90.00
#
_symmetry.space_group_name_H-M   'P 1'
#
loop_
_entity.id
_entity.type
_entity.pdbx_description
1 polymer ?
#
loop_
_entity_poly.entity_id
_entity_poly.type
_entity_poly.pdbx_seq_one_letter_code
_entity_poly.pdbx_strand_id
1 'polypeptide(L)'
;MINEQLQKKIDQSIRLLQSVQKRYDGEIELAYSGGKDSDVILQLAKEAGIRYRAIYKNTTIDPPGTIAHVKEMGVEILRPKENFFQLIAKKGFPSRFSRFCCEALKEYKVLDKNVIGVRKAESRARKERYNEPTECRYFGAKKEENHVEQIFPILEWTDEDVRDFILDRGLKLAPLYYDTGGANRRYPKTRLYVLPAGIKTQAPYRISEASTHSEGLPACRTEVLRYAS
;
A
#
# COMPACT_ATOMS: atom_id res chain seq x y z
N MET A 1 21.74 1.08 13.45
CA MET A 1 22.61 0.31 12.52
C MET A 1 21.77 -0.84 11.96
N ILE A 2 21.71 -0.93 10.66
CA ILE A 2 21.04 -2.02 9.93
C ILE A 2 21.81 -3.32 10.19
N ASN A 3 21.10 -4.38 10.56
CA ASN A 3 21.69 -5.71 10.69
C ASN A 3 21.81 -6.37 9.28
N GLU A 4 22.63 -7.40 9.16
CA GLU A 4 22.87 -8.10 7.89
C GLU A 4 21.58 -8.68 7.28
N GLN A 5 20.65 -9.14 8.09
CA GLN A 5 19.37 -9.68 7.62
C GLN A 5 18.49 -8.60 6.97
N LEU A 6 18.40 -7.42 7.59
CA LEU A 6 17.67 -6.30 7.02
C LEU A 6 18.34 -5.79 5.74
N GLN A 7 19.68 -5.73 5.72
CA GLN A 7 20.41 -5.35 4.48
C GLN A 7 20.06 -6.28 3.32
N LYS A 8 20.05 -7.60 3.54
CA LYS A 8 19.63 -8.58 2.51
C LYS A 8 18.20 -8.33 2.02
N LYS A 9 17.28 -8.00 2.93
CA LYS A 9 15.89 -7.66 2.55
C LYS A 9 15.79 -6.36 1.74
N ILE A 10 16.58 -5.34 2.10
CA ILE A 10 16.69 -4.09 1.34
C ILE A 10 17.18 -4.38 -0.08
N ASP A 11 18.27 -5.13 -0.21
CA ASP A 11 18.85 -5.49 -1.50
C ASP A 11 17.86 -6.29 -2.36
N GLN A 12 17.11 -7.22 -1.77
CA GLN A 12 16.06 -7.98 -2.44
C GLN A 12 14.94 -7.05 -2.95
N SER A 13 14.50 -6.11 -2.12
CA SER A 13 13.47 -5.14 -2.48
C SER A 13 13.91 -4.25 -3.66
N ILE A 14 15.15 -3.76 -3.62
CA ILE A 14 15.75 -2.95 -4.69
C ILE A 14 15.88 -3.76 -5.98
N ARG A 15 16.40 -4.99 -5.90
CA ARG A 15 16.52 -5.89 -7.08
C ARG A 15 15.16 -6.20 -7.69
N LEU A 16 14.12 -6.41 -6.88
CA LEU A 16 12.76 -6.63 -7.36
C LEU A 16 12.28 -5.42 -8.18
N LEU A 17 12.38 -4.21 -7.62
CA LEU A 17 11.98 -2.98 -8.31
C LEU A 17 12.75 -2.77 -9.62
N GLN A 18 14.07 -2.96 -9.60
CA GLN A 18 14.91 -2.86 -10.78
C GLN A 18 14.57 -3.90 -11.85
N SER A 19 14.23 -5.15 -11.43
CA SER A 19 13.83 -6.22 -12.35
C SER A 19 12.52 -5.88 -13.07
N VAL A 20 11.57 -5.25 -12.37
CA VAL A 20 10.34 -4.77 -12.98
C VAL A 20 10.62 -3.65 -13.97
N GLN A 21 11.45 -2.66 -13.61
CA GLN A 21 11.80 -1.56 -14.50
C GLN A 21 12.53 -2.02 -15.76
N LYS A 22 13.40 -3.05 -15.68
CA LYS A 22 14.07 -3.62 -16.86
C LYS A 22 13.09 -4.24 -17.86
N ARG A 23 11.96 -4.77 -17.40
CA ARG A 23 10.92 -5.39 -18.25
C ARG A 23 9.86 -4.41 -18.73
N TYR A 24 9.82 -3.21 -18.14
CA TYR A 24 8.78 -2.23 -18.39
C TYR A 24 9.37 -0.84 -18.57
N ASP A 25 9.25 -0.30 -19.75
CA ASP A 25 9.83 1.01 -20.11
C ASP A 25 8.97 2.21 -19.66
N GLY A 26 7.82 1.99 -19.02
CA GLY A 26 6.95 3.04 -18.49
C GLY A 26 7.28 3.46 -17.06
N GLU A 27 6.53 4.43 -16.58
CA GLU A 27 6.53 4.82 -15.16
C GLU A 27 5.74 3.81 -14.32
N ILE A 28 6.25 3.52 -13.13
CA ILE A 28 5.62 2.62 -12.16
C ILE A 28 4.86 3.44 -11.13
N GLU A 29 3.57 3.14 -10.90
CA GLU A 29 2.79 3.75 -9.83
C GLU A 29 3.33 3.31 -8.48
N LEU A 30 3.64 4.26 -7.58
CA LEU A 30 3.80 3.97 -6.16
C LEU A 30 2.50 4.36 -5.45
N ALA A 31 1.74 3.37 -4.99
CA ALA A 31 0.52 3.59 -4.22
C ALA A 31 0.88 4.16 -2.84
N TYR A 32 0.87 5.46 -2.73
CA TYR A 32 1.24 6.17 -1.52
C TYR A 32 0.01 6.46 -0.64
N SER A 33 0.06 6.08 0.62
CA SER A 33 -1.05 6.25 1.58
C SER A 33 -0.78 7.30 2.67
N GLY A 34 0.42 7.87 2.72
CA GLY A 34 0.88 8.74 3.82
C GLY A 34 1.24 7.97 5.09
N GLY A 35 1.27 6.63 5.02
CA GLY A 35 1.67 5.77 6.13
C GLY A 35 3.14 5.36 6.06
N LYS A 36 3.71 4.92 7.19
CA LYS A 36 5.12 4.52 7.32
C LYS A 36 5.60 3.53 6.24
N ASP A 37 4.76 2.56 5.87
CA ASP A 37 5.11 1.56 4.86
C ASP A 37 5.17 2.18 3.46
N SER A 38 4.34 3.20 3.17
CA SER A 38 4.41 3.97 1.92
C SER A 38 5.63 4.89 1.87
N ASP A 39 6.09 5.42 3.01
CA ASP A 39 7.34 6.18 3.08
C ASP A 39 8.54 5.29 2.80
N VAL A 40 8.53 4.06 3.33
CA VAL A 40 9.58 3.05 3.07
C VAL A 40 9.65 2.69 1.59
N ILE A 41 8.53 2.37 0.93
CA ILE A 41 8.56 2.03 -0.51
C ILE A 41 8.97 3.22 -1.38
N LEU A 42 8.61 4.45 -1.01
CA LEU A 42 9.06 5.65 -1.70
C LEU A 42 10.58 5.81 -1.62
N GLN A 43 11.18 5.57 -0.45
CA GLN A 43 12.61 5.60 -0.26
C GLN A 43 13.32 4.46 -1.03
N LEU A 44 12.79 3.24 -0.98
CA LEU A 44 13.33 2.11 -1.74
C LEU A 44 13.31 2.36 -3.25
N ALA A 45 12.26 3.00 -3.77
CA ALA A 45 12.17 3.34 -5.18
C ALA A 45 13.22 4.38 -5.60
N LYS A 46 13.52 5.36 -4.73
CA LYS A 46 14.61 6.31 -4.92
C LYS A 46 15.97 5.60 -4.95
N GLU A 47 16.22 4.71 -3.99
CA GLU A 47 17.47 3.94 -3.91
C GLU A 47 17.62 2.95 -5.08
N ALA A 48 16.51 2.39 -5.57
CA ALA A 48 16.52 1.52 -6.75
C ALA A 48 16.76 2.27 -8.07
N GLY A 49 16.58 3.59 -8.10
CA GLY A 49 16.75 4.43 -9.29
C GLY A 49 15.72 4.13 -10.39
N ILE A 50 14.54 3.65 -10.04
CA ILE A 50 13.47 3.36 -11.00
C ILE A 50 12.70 4.63 -11.39
N ARG A 51 12.05 4.61 -12.56
CA ARG A 51 11.11 5.66 -12.97
C ARG A 51 9.76 5.40 -12.34
N TYR A 52 9.34 6.27 -11.45
CA TYR A 52 8.09 6.10 -10.73
C TYR A 52 7.26 7.39 -10.66
N ARG A 53 5.98 7.21 -10.45
CA ARG A 53 5.03 8.26 -10.13
C ARG A 53 4.35 7.91 -8.81
N ALA A 54 4.70 8.64 -7.74
CA ALA A 54 4.10 8.44 -6.44
C ALA A 54 2.71 9.11 -6.41
N ILE A 55 1.68 8.32 -6.13
CA ILE A 55 0.28 8.73 -6.24
C ILE A 55 -0.46 8.47 -4.93
N TYR A 56 -1.01 9.53 -4.37
CA TYR A 56 -1.93 9.49 -3.24
C TYR A 56 -3.38 9.64 -3.72
N LYS A 57 -4.17 8.59 -3.58
CA LYS A 57 -5.61 8.59 -3.88
C LYS A 57 -6.37 9.11 -2.66
N ASN A 58 -6.77 10.39 -2.69
CA ASN A 58 -7.41 11.05 -1.56
C ASN A 58 -8.79 10.44 -1.28
N THR A 59 -8.96 9.85 -0.11
CA THR A 59 -10.24 9.25 0.31
C THR A 59 -11.21 10.25 0.94
N THR A 60 -10.75 11.49 1.19
CA THR A 60 -11.50 12.57 1.85
C THR A 60 -11.86 12.33 3.33
N ILE A 61 -11.43 11.20 3.89
CA ILE A 61 -11.61 10.82 5.30
C ILE A 61 -10.29 10.44 5.99
N ASP A 62 -9.18 10.76 5.35
CA ASP A 62 -7.86 10.46 5.91
C ASP A 62 -7.58 11.30 7.16
N PRO A 63 -6.76 10.78 8.09
CA PRO A 63 -6.46 11.48 9.34
C PRO A 63 -5.88 12.89 9.12
N PRO A 64 -6.11 13.82 10.06
CA PRO A 64 -5.49 15.15 10.01
C PRO A 64 -3.96 15.06 9.87
N GLY A 65 -3.37 15.95 9.06
CA GLY A 65 -1.93 15.96 8.80
C GLY A 65 -1.47 15.05 7.66
N THR A 66 -2.26 14.04 7.25
CA THR A 66 -1.88 13.15 6.14
C THR A 66 -1.64 13.92 4.84
N ILE A 67 -2.55 14.80 4.43
CA ILE A 67 -2.40 15.58 3.19
C ILE A 67 -1.19 16.53 3.25
N ALA A 68 -0.90 17.11 4.42
CA ALA A 68 0.27 17.94 4.60
C ALA A 68 1.56 17.15 4.39
N HIS A 69 1.65 15.95 4.99
CA HIS A 69 2.77 15.03 4.82
C HIS A 69 2.92 14.59 3.35
N VAL A 70 1.82 14.20 2.70
CA VAL A 70 1.82 13.81 1.26
C VAL A 70 2.41 14.93 0.38
N LYS A 71 2.01 16.17 0.62
CA LYS A 71 2.54 17.34 -0.11
C LYS A 71 4.03 17.56 0.16
N GLU A 72 4.44 17.43 1.42
CA GLU A 72 5.85 17.55 1.82
C GLU A 72 6.74 16.51 1.16
N MET A 73 6.22 15.29 0.98
CA MET A 73 6.91 14.20 0.28
C MET A 73 6.94 14.36 -1.25
N GLY A 74 6.31 15.41 -1.79
CA GLY A 74 6.25 15.68 -3.23
C GLY A 74 5.40 14.68 -4.01
N VAL A 75 4.41 14.06 -3.36
CA VAL A 75 3.55 13.03 -3.94
C VAL A 75 2.35 13.67 -4.64
N GLU A 76 2.00 13.15 -5.82
CA GLU A 76 0.83 13.60 -6.57
C GLU A 76 -0.47 13.22 -5.85
N ILE A 77 -1.40 14.18 -5.73
CA ILE A 77 -2.68 13.97 -5.07
C ILE A 77 -3.78 13.86 -6.12
N LEU A 78 -4.36 12.67 -6.26
CA LEU A 78 -5.56 12.46 -7.05
C LEU A 78 -6.80 12.68 -6.18
N ARG A 79 -7.67 13.58 -6.63
CA ARG A 79 -8.94 13.87 -5.97
C ARG A 79 -10.05 13.05 -6.61
N PRO A 80 -10.92 12.39 -5.82
CA PRO A 80 -12.05 11.68 -6.37
C PRO A 80 -13.11 12.65 -6.93
N LYS A 81 -13.89 12.18 -7.86
CA LYS A 81 -15.04 12.93 -8.39
C LYS A 81 -16.11 13.20 -7.33
N GLU A 82 -16.31 12.25 -6.44
CA GLU A 82 -17.24 12.32 -5.30
C GLU A 82 -16.46 12.02 -4.02
N ASN A 83 -16.72 12.82 -2.98
CA ASN A 83 -16.12 12.56 -1.68
C ASN A 83 -16.84 11.42 -0.95
N PHE A 84 -16.25 10.92 0.14
CA PHE A 84 -16.80 9.80 0.91
C PHE A 84 -18.22 10.08 1.43
N PHE A 85 -18.53 11.29 1.87
CA PHE A 85 -19.84 11.65 2.39
C PHE A 85 -20.91 11.70 1.30
N GLN A 86 -20.57 12.18 0.11
CA GLN A 86 -21.45 12.13 -1.06
C GLN A 86 -21.76 10.69 -1.48
N LEU A 87 -20.77 9.80 -1.41
CA LEU A 87 -20.97 8.37 -1.68
C LEU A 87 -21.90 7.72 -0.65
N ILE A 88 -21.75 8.05 0.65
CA ILE A 88 -22.65 7.56 1.71
C ILE A 88 -24.07 8.08 1.51
N ALA A 89 -24.23 9.34 1.17
CA ALA A 89 -25.55 9.92 0.94
C ALA A 89 -26.31 9.22 -0.20
N LYS A 90 -25.59 8.73 -1.21
CA LYS A 90 -26.19 8.02 -2.36
C LYS A 90 -26.40 6.52 -2.11
N LYS A 91 -25.46 5.85 -1.44
CA LYS A 91 -25.42 4.38 -1.35
C LYS A 91 -25.59 3.84 0.08
N GLY A 92 -25.77 4.71 1.07
CA GLY A 92 -25.78 4.33 2.48
C GLY A 92 -24.38 4.05 3.02
N PHE A 93 -24.29 3.56 4.26
CA PHE A 93 -22.99 3.23 4.87
C PHE A 93 -22.39 1.98 4.23
N PRO A 94 -21.05 2.00 4.00
CA PRO A 94 -20.36 0.80 3.51
C PRO A 94 -20.41 -0.32 4.55
N SER A 95 -20.56 -1.53 4.08
CA SER A 95 -20.56 -2.73 4.90
C SER A 95 -19.39 -3.64 4.52
N ARG A 96 -19.24 -4.74 5.27
CA ARG A 96 -18.26 -5.77 4.93
C ARG A 96 -18.49 -6.38 3.54
N PHE A 97 -19.75 -6.46 3.11
CA PHE A 97 -20.14 -7.03 1.82
C PHE A 97 -20.22 -6.01 0.70
N SER A 98 -20.41 -4.73 1.04
CA SER A 98 -20.50 -3.63 0.07
C SER A 98 -19.40 -2.61 0.30
N ARG A 99 -18.26 -2.82 -0.36
CA ARG A 99 -17.05 -2.00 -0.22
C ARG A 99 -16.94 -0.94 -1.31
N PHE A 100 -18.06 -0.40 -1.77
CA PHE A 100 -18.14 0.58 -2.86
C PHE A 100 -17.22 1.80 -2.65
N CYS A 101 -16.97 2.19 -1.40
CA CYS A 101 -16.07 3.30 -1.09
C CYS A 101 -14.60 2.97 -1.46
N CYS A 102 -14.15 1.73 -1.24
CA CYS A 102 -12.81 1.31 -1.65
C CYS A 102 -12.69 1.31 -3.16
N GLU A 103 -13.67 0.75 -3.85
CA GLU A 103 -13.73 0.70 -5.31
C GLU A 103 -13.72 2.10 -5.92
N ALA A 104 -14.56 3.01 -5.41
CA ALA A 104 -14.67 4.36 -5.94
C ALA A 104 -13.46 5.26 -5.61
N LEU A 105 -12.83 5.08 -4.43
CA LEU A 105 -11.82 6.01 -3.94
C LEU A 105 -10.38 5.50 -4.03
N LYS A 106 -10.16 4.18 -4.08
CA LYS A 106 -8.82 3.58 -4.05
C LYS A 106 -8.56 2.53 -5.13
N GLU A 107 -9.56 1.70 -5.44
CA GLU A 107 -9.38 0.51 -6.26
C GLU A 107 -9.67 0.81 -7.75
N TYR A 108 -8.87 1.71 -8.35
CA TYR A 108 -8.92 1.97 -9.78
C TYR A 108 -7.50 2.05 -10.35
N LYS A 109 -7.39 1.67 -11.62
CA LYS A 109 -6.13 1.70 -12.36
C LYS A 109 -5.71 3.13 -12.67
N VAL A 110 -4.43 3.44 -12.44
CA VAL A 110 -3.79 4.66 -12.93
C VAL A 110 -2.68 4.28 -13.90
N LEU A 111 -1.78 3.38 -13.51
CA LEU A 111 -0.73 2.83 -14.36
C LEU A 111 -0.80 1.30 -14.39
N ASP A 112 -0.09 0.68 -15.35
CA ASP A 112 -0.11 -0.78 -15.55
C ASP A 112 0.67 -1.55 -14.47
N LYS A 113 1.62 -0.89 -13.83
CA LYS A 113 2.44 -1.42 -12.75
C LYS A 113 2.23 -0.59 -11.49
N ASN A 114 2.00 -1.27 -10.36
CA ASN A 114 1.70 -0.60 -9.09
C ASN A 114 2.47 -1.22 -7.92
N VAL A 115 3.31 -0.43 -7.27
CA VAL A 115 4.03 -0.84 -6.05
C VAL A 115 3.20 -0.49 -4.83
N ILE A 116 2.99 -1.47 -3.96
CA ILE A 116 2.17 -1.33 -2.76
C ILE A 116 2.94 -1.80 -1.53
N GLY A 117 2.86 -1.03 -0.45
CA GLY A 117 3.49 -1.34 0.84
C GLY A 117 2.70 -2.37 1.66
N VAL A 118 2.41 -3.55 1.09
CA VAL A 118 1.76 -4.65 1.81
C VAL A 118 2.82 -5.52 2.48
N ARG A 119 2.55 -5.95 3.72
CA ARG A 119 3.42 -6.86 4.49
C ARG A 119 2.63 -8.02 5.10
N LYS A 120 3.21 -9.22 5.07
CA LYS A 120 2.64 -10.42 5.72
C LYS A 120 2.49 -10.23 7.22
N ALA A 121 3.42 -9.50 7.85
CA ALA A 121 3.43 -9.23 9.29
C ALA A 121 2.24 -8.38 9.79
N GLU A 122 1.51 -7.68 8.91
CA GLU A 122 0.41 -6.81 9.33
C GLU A 122 -0.84 -7.57 9.79
N SER A 123 -1.10 -8.76 9.24
CA SER A 123 -2.23 -9.60 9.65
C SER A 123 -2.13 -11.03 9.13
N ARG A 124 -2.76 -11.96 9.85
CA ARG A 124 -2.89 -13.36 9.42
C ARG A 124 -3.51 -13.48 8.02
N ALA A 125 -4.58 -12.74 7.74
CA ALA A 125 -5.23 -12.76 6.43
C ALA A 125 -4.30 -12.31 5.30
N ARG A 126 -3.40 -11.33 5.52
CA ARG A 126 -2.39 -10.95 4.53
C ARG A 126 -1.33 -12.00 4.35
N LYS A 127 -0.88 -12.64 5.44
CA LYS A 127 0.08 -13.73 5.39
C LYS A 127 -0.43 -14.92 4.58
N GLU A 128 -1.71 -15.25 4.72
CA GLU A 128 -2.36 -16.35 3.98
C GLU A 128 -2.63 -15.99 2.52
N ARG A 129 -2.95 -14.72 2.23
CA ARG A 129 -3.31 -14.27 0.89
C ARG A 129 -2.12 -14.02 -0.03
N TYR A 130 -1.09 -13.33 0.47
CA TYR A 130 0.03 -12.87 -0.37
C TYR A 130 1.19 -13.85 -0.26
N ASN A 131 1.41 -14.66 -1.28
CA ASN A 131 2.49 -15.65 -1.32
C ASN A 131 3.67 -15.18 -2.17
N GLU A 132 3.40 -14.43 -3.23
CA GLU A 132 4.38 -13.99 -4.22
C GLU A 132 4.66 -12.49 -4.13
N PRO A 133 5.86 -12.04 -4.50
CA PRO A 133 6.23 -10.62 -4.49
C PRO A 133 5.54 -9.80 -5.57
N THR A 134 4.87 -10.45 -6.53
CA THR A 134 4.08 -9.80 -7.58
C THR A 134 2.77 -10.55 -7.81
N GLU A 135 1.71 -9.82 -8.15
CA GLU A 135 0.37 -10.37 -8.39
C GLU A 135 -0.31 -9.55 -9.50
N CYS A 136 -1.01 -10.19 -10.42
CA CYS A 136 -1.90 -9.50 -11.35
C CYS A 136 -3.26 -9.27 -10.72
N ARG A 137 -3.73 -8.03 -10.71
CA ARG A 137 -5.03 -7.64 -10.18
C ARG A 137 -5.88 -6.96 -11.26
N TYR A 138 -7.18 -7.23 -11.21
CA TYR A 138 -8.17 -6.67 -12.13
C TYR A 138 -9.10 -5.73 -11.38
N PHE A 139 -9.38 -4.54 -11.96
CA PHE A 139 -10.28 -3.56 -11.38
C PHE A 139 -11.54 -3.40 -12.23
N GLY A 140 -12.73 -3.38 -11.57
CA GLY A 140 -14.01 -3.13 -12.21
C GLY A 140 -14.49 -4.23 -13.17
N ALA A 141 -15.47 -3.91 -14.01
CA ALA A 141 -16.15 -4.87 -14.89
C ALA A 141 -15.36 -5.22 -16.16
N LYS A 142 -14.52 -4.30 -16.66
CA LYS A 142 -13.70 -4.52 -17.87
C LYS A 142 -12.33 -5.09 -17.50
N LYS A 143 -12.29 -6.38 -17.21
CA LYS A 143 -11.09 -7.06 -16.68
C LYS A 143 -9.89 -6.97 -17.61
N GLU A 144 -10.08 -7.13 -18.91
CA GLU A 144 -8.98 -7.16 -19.89
C GLU A 144 -8.24 -5.83 -20.01
N GLU A 145 -8.97 -4.70 -19.92
CA GLU A 145 -8.39 -3.36 -20.03
C GLU A 145 -7.85 -2.82 -18.70
N ASN A 146 -8.34 -3.34 -17.58
CA ASN A 146 -8.09 -2.83 -16.24
C ASN A 146 -7.24 -3.77 -15.36
N HIS A 147 -6.35 -4.58 -15.97
CA HIS A 147 -5.37 -5.34 -15.21
C HIS A 147 -4.19 -4.46 -14.79
N VAL A 148 -3.65 -4.76 -13.63
CA VAL A 148 -2.49 -4.09 -13.05
C VAL A 148 -1.58 -5.15 -12.41
N GLU A 149 -0.30 -5.12 -12.73
CA GLU A 149 0.67 -5.91 -11.97
C GLU A 149 1.02 -5.16 -10.68
N GLN A 150 0.67 -5.75 -9.55
CA GLN A 150 1.00 -5.25 -8.21
C GLN A 150 2.33 -5.85 -7.75
N ILE A 151 3.20 -5.01 -7.22
CA ILE A 151 4.54 -5.36 -6.75
C ILE A 151 4.63 -5.06 -5.24
N PHE A 152 5.10 -6.03 -4.45
CA PHE A 152 5.16 -5.96 -3.00
C PHE A 152 6.61 -6.04 -2.49
N PRO A 153 7.42 -4.98 -2.60
CA PRO A 153 8.85 -5.04 -2.30
C PRO A 153 9.18 -5.32 -0.83
N ILE A 154 8.25 -5.00 0.07
CA ILE A 154 8.42 -5.19 1.53
C ILE A 154 7.52 -6.30 2.09
N LEU A 155 7.09 -7.26 1.25
CA LEU A 155 6.14 -8.30 1.65
C LEU A 155 6.58 -9.09 2.88
N GLU A 156 7.87 -9.46 2.95
CA GLU A 156 8.46 -10.26 4.03
C GLU A 156 9.06 -9.42 5.17
N TRP A 157 8.86 -8.10 5.15
CA TRP A 157 9.40 -7.23 6.20
C TRP A 157 8.57 -7.29 7.47
N THR A 158 9.25 -7.35 8.61
CA THR A 158 8.63 -7.26 9.94
C THR A 158 8.39 -5.80 10.36
N ASP A 159 7.73 -5.58 11.50
CA ASP A 159 7.59 -4.24 12.07
C ASP A 159 8.95 -3.67 12.52
N GLU A 160 9.86 -4.53 12.99
CA GLU A 160 11.22 -4.19 13.37
C GLU A 160 12.04 -3.76 12.13
N ASP A 161 11.94 -4.48 11.02
CA ASP A 161 12.63 -4.14 9.77
C ASP A 161 12.23 -2.75 9.28
N VAL A 162 10.93 -2.46 9.27
CA VAL A 162 10.40 -1.15 8.86
C VAL A 162 10.89 -0.05 9.79
N ARG A 163 10.86 -0.28 11.11
CA ARG A 163 11.34 0.68 12.11
C ARG A 163 12.83 0.98 11.91
N ASP A 164 13.64 -0.06 11.81
CA ASP A 164 15.09 0.07 11.75
C ASP A 164 15.52 0.74 10.43
N PHE A 165 14.84 0.45 9.32
CA PHE A 165 15.04 1.15 8.05
C PHE A 165 14.68 2.64 8.14
N ILE A 166 13.53 2.98 8.74
CA ILE A 166 13.10 4.37 8.93
C ILE A 166 14.12 5.14 9.76
N LEU A 167 14.61 4.54 10.84
CA LEU A 167 15.61 5.16 11.71
C LEU A 167 16.94 5.37 11.00
N ASP A 168 17.41 4.38 10.27
CA ASP A 168 18.69 4.42 9.58
C ASP A 168 18.70 5.46 8.45
N ARG A 169 17.62 5.56 7.70
CA ARG A 169 17.46 6.55 6.61
C ARG A 169 16.98 7.91 7.11
N GLY A 170 16.67 8.07 8.40
CA GLY A 170 16.14 9.31 8.96
C GLY A 170 14.84 9.76 8.32
N LEU A 171 13.94 8.82 7.95
CA LEU A 171 12.72 9.15 7.24
C LEU A 171 11.77 9.95 8.13
N LYS A 172 11.25 11.05 7.60
CA LYS A 172 10.18 11.81 8.23
C LYS A 172 8.86 11.13 8.00
N LEU A 173 8.13 10.85 9.07
CA LEU A 173 6.80 10.23 9.02
C LEU A 173 5.70 11.28 9.19
N ALA A 174 4.47 10.91 8.86
CA ALA A 174 3.30 11.74 9.13
C ALA A 174 3.17 12.06 10.62
N PRO A 175 2.64 13.25 11.00
CA PRO A 175 2.52 13.68 12.40
C PRO A 175 1.85 12.64 13.31
N LEU A 176 0.92 11.88 12.78
CA LEU A 176 0.20 10.81 13.48
C LEU A 176 1.13 9.77 14.14
N TYR A 177 2.35 9.59 13.65
CA TYR A 177 3.32 8.65 14.21
C TYR A 177 4.12 9.22 15.38
N TYR A 178 4.09 10.54 15.59
CA TYR A 178 4.79 11.24 16.66
C TYR A 178 3.85 11.68 17.78
N ASP A 179 2.58 11.93 17.49
CA ASP A 179 1.61 12.57 18.37
C ASP A 179 0.84 11.55 19.20
N THR A 180 1.55 10.81 20.04
CA THR A 180 0.94 9.90 20.99
C THR A 180 1.30 10.26 22.42
N GLY A 181 0.78 11.37 22.92
CA GLY A 181 0.59 11.79 24.32
C GLY A 181 1.31 11.05 25.47
N GLY A 182 2.45 10.42 25.23
CA GLY A 182 3.21 9.67 26.21
C GLY A 182 4.66 9.57 25.81
N ALA A 183 5.52 10.07 26.68
CA ALA A 183 6.95 10.35 26.53
C ALA A 183 7.86 9.16 26.11
N ASN A 184 7.35 7.98 25.77
CA ASN A 184 8.19 6.81 25.50
C ASN A 184 7.73 5.89 24.35
N ARG A 185 6.80 6.29 23.49
CA ARG A 185 6.42 5.45 22.34
C ARG A 185 7.05 5.98 21.06
N ARG A 186 8.25 5.56 20.77
CA ARG A 186 8.96 5.91 19.52
C ARG A 186 8.24 5.48 18.24
N TYR A 187 7.32 4.51 18.30
CA TYR A 187 6.48 4.06 17.18
C TYR A 187 5.18 3.47 17.71
N PRO A 188 4.06 4.17 17.66
CA PRO A 188 2.79 3.57 18.02
C PRO A 188 2.41 2.51 16.99
N LYS A 189 2.01 1.33 17.45
CA LYS A 189 1.29 0.34 16.65
C LYS A 189 -0.12 0.87 16.39
N THR A 190 -0.26 1.98 15.67
CA THR A 190 -1.57 2.61 15.53
C THR A 190 -2.12 2.36 14.14
N ARG A 191 -2.99 1.35 14.04
CA ARG A 191 -4.10 1.42 13.10
C ARG A 191 -5.10 2.42 13.69
N LEU A 192 -4.89 3.69 13.47
CA LEU A 192 -5.86 4.70 13.84
C LEU A 192 -6.87 4.82 12.71
N TYR A 193 -8.02 4.16 12.86
CA TYR A 193 -9.22 4.54 12.16
C TYR A 193 -9.89 5.62 13.03
N VAL A 194 -9.59 6.89 12.77
CA VAL A 194 -10.35 7.98 13.37
C VAL A 194 -11.63 8.11 12.57
N LEU A 195 -12.69 7.53 13.10
CA LEU A 195 -14.04 7.95 12.72
C LEU A 195 -14.35 9.27 13.42
N PRO A 196 -15.12 10.16 12.80
CA PRO A 196 -15.59 11.38 13.46
C PRO A 196 -16.19 11.06 14.83
N ALA A 197 -15.87 11.88 15.83
CA ALA A 197 -16.40 11.72 17.19
C ALA A 197 -17.92 11.58 17.16
N GLY A 198 -18.44 10.44 17.62
CA GLY A 198 -19.88 10.16 17.67
C GLY A 198 -20.30 8.82 17.06
N ILE A 199 -19.46 8.14 16.27
CA ILE A 199 -19.80 6.82 15.73
C ILE A 199 -19.14 5.74 16.60
N LYS A 200 -19.95 5.07 17.44
CA LYS A 200 -19.51 3.88 18.18
C LYS A 200 -19.29 2.74 17.19
N THR A 201 -18.04 2.36 16.96
CA THR A 201 -17.70 1.17 16.18
C THR A 201 -17.84 -0.07 17.03
N GLN A 202 -18.71 -0.99 16.60
CA GLN A 202 -18.63 -2.37 17.05
C GLN A 202 -17.43 -3.04 16.38
N ALA A 203 -16.61 -3.67 17.20
CA ALA A 203 -15.52 -4.65 16.99
C ALA A 203 -14.72 -4.72 15.66
N PRO A 204 -13.47 -5.16 15.73
CA PRO A 204 -12.53 -5.13 14.60
C PRO A 204 -13.00 -6.02 13.45
N TYR A 205 -13.02 -5.46 12.26
CA TYR A 205 -13.33 -6.13 11.00
C TYR A 205 -12.45 -7.37 10.77
N ARG A 206 -13.04 -8.55 10.88
CA ARG A 206 -12.46 -9.77 10.27
C ARG A 206 -12.73 -9.72 8.76
N ILE A 207 -11.69 -9.78 7.98
CA ILE A 207 -11.80 -9.99 6.53
C ILE A 207 -12.25 -11.44 6.33
N SER A 208 -13.47 -11.66 5.86
CA SER A 208 -13.88 -12.95 5.34
C SER A 208 -13.54 -13.02 3.87
N GLU A 209 -12.95 -14.12 3.53
CA GLU A 209 -12.57 -14.51 2.18
C GLU A 209 -13.79 -14.56 1.26
N ALA A 210 -13.73 -13.84 0.13
CA ALA A 210 -14.49 -14.23 -1.03
C ALA A 210 -13.61 -15.25 -1.78
N SER A 211 -14.03 -16.51 -1.81
CA SER A 211 -13.43 -17.54 -2.64
C SER A 211 -13.55 -17.10 -4.10
N THR A 212 -12.42 -16.75 -4.70
CA THR A 212 -12.35 -16.55 -6.13
C THR A 212 -12.11 -17.92 -6.78
N HIS A 213 -13.15 -18.48 -7.36
CA HIS A 213 -13.00 -19.54 -8.33
C HIS A 213 -12.23 -18.97 -9.52
N SER A 214 -11.03 -19.49 -9.74
CA SER A 214 -10.17 -19.16 -10.87
C SER A 214 -10.49 -20.14 -12.00
N GLU A 215 -11.45 -19.81 -12.84
CA GLU A 215 -11.57 -20.44 -14.14
C GLU A 215 -11.00 -19.51 -15.22
N GLY A 216 -9.90 -19.97 -15.84
CA GLY A 216 -9.48 -19.66 -17.20
C GLY A 216 -9.34 -18.19 -17.61
N LEU A 217 -8.51 -17.38 -16.92
CA LEU A 217 -8.12 -16.06 -17.42
C LEU A 217 -6.73 -16.16 -18.08
N PRO A 218 -6.49 -15.39 -19.16
CA PRO A 218 -5.19 -15.38 -19.83
C PRO A 218 -4.11 -14.97 -18.84
N ALA A 219 -3.12 -15.81 -18.68
CA ALA A 219 -2.00 -15.61 -17.79
C ALA A 219 -1.29 -14.32 -18.18
N CYS A 220 -1.29 -13.35 -17.27
CA CYS A 220 -0.21 -12.39 -17.20
C CYS A 220 1.07 -13.22 -17.07
N ARG A 221 1.87 -13.32 -18.16
CA ARG A 221 3.11 -14.11 -18.13
C ARG A 221 4.07 -13.47 -17.12
N THR A 222 3.91 -13.84 -15.88
CA THR A 222 4.95 -13.69 -14.87
C THR A 222 5.95 -14.80 -15.13
N GLU A 223 7.02 -14.50 -15.86
CA GLU A 223 8.22 -15.29 -15.75
C GLU A 223 8.70 -15.17 -14.32
N VAL A 224 8.33 -16.16 -13.52
CA VAL A 224 8.83 -16.33 -12.16
C VAL A 224 10.32 -16.59 -12.29
N LEU A 225 11.12 -15.56 -12.11
CA LEU A 225 12.55 -15.75 -11.87
C LEU A 225 12.67 -16.48 -10.54
N ARG A 226 12.87 -17.80 -10.60
CA ARG A 226 13.40 -18.57 -9.48
C ARG A 226 14.77 -17.97 -9.18
N TYR A 227 14.85 -17.20 -8.14
CA TYR A 227 16.12 -16.79 -7.58
C TYR A 227 16.77 -18.04 -6.98
N ALA A 228 17.65 -18.65 -7.75
CA ALA A 228 18.58 -19.64 -7.25
C ALA A 228 19.50 -18.96 -6.23
N SER A 229 19.63 -19.60 -5.10
CA SER A 229 20.50 -19.43 -3.94
C SER A 229 21.85 -18.78 -4.23
#